data_1190854b9c3c1c243aa1d4add33fd410
#
_entry.id   1190854b9c3c1c243aa1d4add33fd410
#
_cell.length_a   1.000
_cell.length_b   1.000
_cell.length_c   1.000
_cell.angle_alpha   90.00
_cell.angle_beta   90.00
_cell.angle_gamma   90.00
#
_symmetry.space_group_name_H-M   'P 1'
#
loop_
_entity.id
_entity.type
_entity.pdbx_description
1 polymer ?
#
loop_
_entity_poly.entity_id
_entity_poly.type
_entity_poly.pdbx_seq_one_letter_code
_entity_poly.pdbx_strand_id
1 'polypeptide(L)'
;KHGFGVIYYISHLLVKKSNDDGYLVGSRGSVGSSFVATMSGITEVNPLPPHYLCLHCSHSEFLEEGVVADGYDLPDKICPVCGKPMKGEGHNIPFETFLGFNADKVPDIDLNFSGAYQANAHAFTKTIFGEDHVFRAGTISTVAEKTAYGYAKGYAETLGVENEMRSAELERIARCGGVKRTTGQHPGGIIVIPRDYDVFDFTPYQYPADDLSAEWRTTHFDFHAIHDNVLKFDILGHVDPTVIRMLQDLTGVDPKTIPTNDTKVMSLFTTSEALGIDLSYINCKSGALGLPEFGTTFVRGMLDQTRPTTFNDLVIISGLSHGTDVYLGNAETLIKNGTCTLKEVIGCRDDIMVYLIEKGLPNKDAFDIMECVRKGKSPAVFPEKKYEELMKKYNVPQWYIDSCKKIKYMFPKAHAVAYVLSAIRVAWWKLYYPREYYAVYFSTRCDFFDIDTLVAGKDAILARRKEIEMLRENRQSSNKDEGLWDVFEIALEMIDRGFHFSPLNLEKSDASNFILDPDDPSGLLPPFSSVDSLGESVAKTVIEARERGPFLSKEDVIKRTKLNNSHIKQLTKMGVFNGMQEENQLSLF
;
A
#
# COMPACT_ATOMS: atom_id res chain seq x y z
N LYS A 1 -18.38 27.36 3.97
CA LYS A 1 -18.27 28.24 5.14
C LYS A 1 -16.81 28.58 5.45
N HIS A 2 -15.89 27.59 5.32
CA HIS A 2 -14.47 27.74 5.64
C HIS A 2 -13.56 27.99 4.42
N GLY A 3 -14.10 28.16 3.20
CA GLY A 3 -13.34 28.46 1.98
C GLY A 3 -12.70 27.25 1.27
N PHE A 4 -12.84 26.02 1.80
CA PHE A 4 -12.16 24.84 1.26
C PHE A 4 -12.89 24.13 0.08
N GLY A 5 -14.01 24.70 -0.41
CA GLY A 5 -14.82 24.06 -1.46
C GLY A 5 -14.06 23.75 -2.75
N VAL A 6 -13.08 24.57 -3.11
CA VAL A 6 -12.26 24.40 -4.32
C VAL A 6 -11.41 23.12 -4.21
N ILE A 7 -10.77 22.87 -3.06
CA ILE A 7 -9.92 21.67 -2.85
C ILE A 7 -10.79 20.40 -2.96
N TYR A 8 -11.97 20.39 -2.32
CA TYR A 8 -12.90 19.26 -2.43
C TYR A 8 -13.38 19.05 -3.88
N TYR A 9 -13.72 20.14 -4.59
CA TYR A 9 -14.22 20.04 -5.96
C TYR A 9 -13.15 19.48 -6.91
N ILE A 10 -11.92 19.94 -6.79
CA ILE A 10 -10.80 19.44 -7.60
C ILE A 10 -10.53 17.96 -7.30
N SER A 11 -10.49 17.58 -6.01
CA SER A 11 -10.31 16.18 -5.60
C SER A 11 -11.44 15.30 -6.15
N HIS A 12 -12.70 15.78 -6.11
CA HIS A 12 -13.83 15.10 -6.74
C HIS A 12 -13.62 14.89 -8.25
N LEU A 13 -13.17 15.93 -8.98
CA LEU A 13 -12.93 15.81 -10.43
C LEU A 13 -11.85 14.78 -10.74
N LEU A 14 -10.75 14.77 -9.98
CA LEU A 14 -9.66 13.81 -10.14
C LEU A 14 -10.12 12.37 -9.88
N VAL A 15 -10.84 12.15 -8.77
CA VAL A 15 -11.37 10.81 -8.43
C VAL A 15 -12.42 10.36 -9.44
N LYS A 16 -13.34 11.26 -9.82
CA LYS A 16 -14.37 10.95 -10.82
C LYS A 16 -13.73 10.51 -12.15
N LYS A 17 -12.74 11.27 -12.64
CA LYS A 17 -12.04 10.94 -13.89
C LYS A 17 -11.38 9.55 -13.82
N SER A 18 -10.69 9.23 -12.73
CA SER A 18 -10.08 7.92 -12.55
C SER A 18 -11.12 6.78 -12.51
N ASN A 19 -12.22 6.99 -11.78
CA ASN A 19 -13.31 6.01 -11.71
C ASN A 19 -14.01 5.83 -13.06
N ASP A 20 -14.25 6.91 -13.81
CA ASP A 20 -14.86 6.86 -15.15
C ASP A 20 -13.96 6.09 -16.13
N ASP A 21 -12.64 6.15 -15.96
CA ASP A 21 -11.66 5.38 -16.73
C ASP A 21 -11.47 3.93 -16.16
N GLY A 22 -12.23 3.57 -15.12
CA GLY A 22 -12.29 2.23 -14.54
C GLY A 22 -11.27 1.94 -13.45
N TYR A 23 -10.56 2.94 -12.94
CA TYR A 23 -9.59 2.80 -11.86
C TYR A 23 -10.12 3.38 -10.56
N LEU A 24 -10.43 2.53 -9.58
CA LEU A 24 -10.81 2.99 -8.25
C LEU A 24 -9.69 3.80 -7.61
N VAL A 25 -10.08 4.80 -6.84
CA VAL A 25 -9.16 5.61 -6.03
C VAL A 25 -9.36 5.28 -4.57
N GLY A 26 -8.29 4.89 -3.89
CA GLY A 26 -8.29 4.73 -2.44
C GLY A 26 -8.01 6.06 -1.74
N SER A 27 -8.63 6.29 -0.61
CA SER A 27 -8.25 7.40 0.25
C SER A 27 -7.21 6.98 1.29
N ARG A 28 -6.40 7.93 1.73
CA ARG A 28 -5.44 7.74 2.81
C ARG A 28 -5.45 8.94 3.75
N GLY A 29 -4.80 8.81 4.89
CA GLY A 29 -4.78 9.90 5.86
C GLY A 29 -6.16 10.14 6.49
N SER A 30 -6.51 11.39 6.72
CA SER A 30 -7.70 11.78 7.48
C SER A 30 -8.89 12.23 6.62
N VAL A 31 -8.81 12.19 5.29
CA VAL A 31 -9.91 12.63 4.41
C VAL A 31 -11.21 11.85 4.63
N GLY A 32 -11.11 10.55 4.97
CA GLY A 32 -12.27 9.71 5.30
C GLY A 32 -13.02 10.11 6.59
N SER A 33 -12.50 11.07 7.37
CA SER A 33 -13.24 11.69 8.49
C SER A 33 -14.26 12.73 8.02
N SER A 34 -14.27 13.08 6.73
CA SER A 34 -15.16 14.09 6.16
C SER A 34 -16.35 13.47 5.45
N PHE A 35 -17.55 13.62 6.02
CA PHE A 35 -18.79 13.19 5.37
C PHE A 35 -19.02 13.88 4.01
N VAL A 36 -18.57 15.13 3.86
CA VAL A 36 -18.61 15.83 2.56
C VAL A 36 -17.72 15.12 1.52
N ALA A 37 -16.57 14.60 1.93
CA ALA A 37 -15.71 13.83 1.03
C ALA A 37 -16.37 12.51 0.60
N THR A 38 -17.08 11.83 1.51
CA THR A 38 -17.88 10.64 1.19
C THR A 38 -19.00 10.97 0.19
N MET A 39 -19.81 12.00 0.49
CA MET A 39 -20.94 12.38 -0.35
C MET A 39 -20.55 12.93 -1.72
N SER A 40 -19.35 13.51 -1.84
CA SER A 40 -18.80 13.94 -3.13
C SER A 40 -18.01 12.84 -3.86
N GLY A 41 -17.98 11.62 -3.33
CA GLY A 41 -17.32 10.46 -3.96
C GLY A 41 -15.79 10.53 -3.96
N ILE A 42 -15.19 11.35 -3.09
CA ILE A 42 -13.73 11.43 -2.93
C ILE A 42 -13.20 10.20 -2.18
N THR A 43 -13.97 9.70 -1.21
CA THR A 43 -13.65 8.52 -0.41
C THR A 43 -14.86 7.59 -0.27
N GLU A 44 -14.61 6.30 -0.11
CA GLU A 44 -15.65 5.32 0.24
C GLU A 44 -15.85 5.19 1.76
N VAL A 45 -14.99 5.80 2.57
CA VAL A 45 -15.10 5.78 4.03
C VAL A 45 -16.25 6.67 4.47
N ASN A 46 -17.24 6.09 5.15
CA ASN A 46 -18.37 6.82 5.72
C ASN A 46 -18.12 7.10 7.22
N PRO A 47 -17.82 8.34 7.64
CA PRO A 47 -17.48 8.64 9.03
C PRO A 47 -18.66 8.67 10.00
N LEU A 48 -19.89 8.57 9.50
CA LEU A 48 -21.09 8.60 10.35
C LEU A 48 -21.08 7.46 11.39
N PRO A 49 -21.82 7.56 12.47
CA PRO A 49 -22.07 6.45 13.37
C PRO A 49 -22.65 5.23 12.65
N PRO A 50 -22.48 4.01 13.17
CA PRO A 50 -23.03 2.79 12.59
C PRO A 50 -24.53 2.90 12.33
N HIS A 51 -24.97 2.55 11.12
CA HIS A 51 -26.35 2.62 10.70
C HIS A 51 -26.65 1.65 9.55
N TYR A 52 -27.92 1.33 9.39
CA TYR A 52 -28.43 0.66 8.19
C TYR A 52 -28.88 1.69 7.15
N LEU A 53 -28.54 1.47 5.89
CA LEU A 53 -28.99 2.27 4.76
C LEU A 53 -29.64 1.38 3.69
N CYS A 54 -30.86 1.70 3.32
CA CYS A 54 -31.53 1.07 2.18
C CYS A 54 -31.18 1.84 0.91
N LEU A 55 -30.40 1.24 0.01
CA LEU A 55 -30.02 1.87 -1.27
C LEU A 55 -31.19 2.02 -2.24
N HIS A 56 -32.34 1.34 -1.99
CA HIS A 56 -33.52 1.41 -2.87
C HIS A 56 -34.47 2.55 -2.52
N CYS A 57 -34.76 2.77 -1.22
CA CYS A 57 -35.72 3.80 -0.79
C CYS A 57 -35.11 4.88 0.10
N SER A 58 -33.79 4.85 0.30
CA SER A 58 -33.04 5.78 1.16
C SER A 58 -33.47 5.78 2.64
N HIS A 59 -34.23 4.75 3.09
CA HIS A 59 -34.52 4.58 4.50
C HIS A 59 -33.24 4.29 5.27
N SER A 60 -33.02 4.97 6.39
CA SER A 60 -31.85 4.80 7.23
C SER A 60 -32.24 4.62 8.69
N GLU A 61 -31.50 3.78 9.41
CA GLU A 61 -31.71 3.53 10.84
C GLU A 61 -30.36 3.62 11.54
N PHE A 62 -30.17 4.69 12.33
CA PHE A 62 -29.00 4.83 13.19
C PHE A 62 -29.16 4.01 14.45
N LEU A 63 -28.07 3.39 14.88
CA LEU A 63 -28.05 2.62 16.11
C LEU A 63 -27.68 3.49 17.32
N GLU A 64 -28.10 3.03 18.50
CA GLU A 64 -27.65 3.64 19.75
C GLU A 64 -26.14 3.45 19.91
N GLU A 65 -25.50 4.42 20.55
CA GLU A 65 -24.07 4.38 20.80
C GLU A 65 -23.67 3.16 21.63
N GLY A 66 -22.58 2.50 21.25
CA GLY A 66 -22.05 1.32 21.94
C GLY A 66 -22.68 -0.03 21.56
N VAL A 67 -23.72 -0.08 20.71
CA VAL A 67 -24.33 -1.35 20.25
C VAL A 67 -23.36 -2.10 19.33
N VAL A 68 -22.71 -1.42 18.42
CA VAL A 68 -21.68 -1.96 17.52
C VAL A 68 -20.62 -0.89 17.27
N ALA A 69 -19.37 -1.31 17.08
CA ALA A 69 -18.26 -0.37 16.89
C ALA A 69 -18.12 0.11 15.45
N ASP A 70 -18.59 -0.70 14.47
CA ASP A 70 -18.48 -0.42 13.05
C ASP A 70 -19.71 -0.93 12.30
N GLY A 71 -20.19 -0.16 11.32
CA GLY A 71 -21.37 -0.51 10.54
C GLY A 71 -21.20 -1.74 9.66
N TYR A 72 -19.97 -2.09 9.27
CA TYR A 72 -19.70 -3.30 8.51
C TYR A 72 -19.78 -4.59 9.35
N ASP A 73 -19.82 -4.47 10.66
CA ASP A 73 -20.04 -5.60 11.57
C ASP A 73 -21.54 -5.84 11.86
N LEU A 74 -22.44 -5.07 11.24
CA LEU A 74 -23.88 -5.24 11.38
C LEU A 74 -24.36 -6.50 10.65
N PRO A 75 -25.28 -7.28 11.26
CA PRO A 75 -25.90 -8.41 10.60
C PRO A 75 -26.80 -7.95 9.44
N ASP A 76 -27.05 -8.86 8.51
CA ASP A 76 -27.95 -8.59 7.38
C ASP A 76 -29.35 -8.20 7.87
N LYS A 77 -29.93 -7.18 7.23
CA LYS A 77 -31.25 -6.65 7.57
C LYS A 77 -32.08 -6.35 6.33
N ILE A 78 -33.37 -6.60 6.43
CA ILE A 78 -34.35 -6.25 5.40
C ILE A 78 -35.00 -4.91 5.77
N CYS A 79 -35.10 -4.02 4.78
CA CYS A 79 -35.74 -2.72 4.96
C CYS A 79 -37.22 -2.84 5.35
N PRO A 80 -37.64 -2.26 6.46
CA PRO A 80 -39.03 -2.34 6.90
C PRO A 80 -39.99 -1.55 5.97
N VAL A 81 -39.45 -0.62 5.16
CA VAL A 81 -40.27 0.24 4.27
C VAL A 81 -40.51 -0.41 2.92
N CYS A 82 -39.48 -0.99 2.28
CA CYS A 82 -39.58 -1.47 0.88
C CYS A 82 -39.27 -2.98 0.72
N GLY A 83 -38.92 -3.69 1.79
CA GLY A 83 -38.63 -5.13 1.75
C GLY A 83 -37.34 -5.52 1.03
N LYS A 84 -36.46 -4.58 0.70
CA LYS A 84 -35.15 -4.86 0.06
C LYS A 84 -34.04 -4.96 1.12
N PRO A 85 -32.92 -5.64 0.82
CA PRO A 85 -31.77 -5.66 1.73
C PRO A 85 -31.27 -4.27 2.06
N MET A 86 -30.88 -4.05 3.31
CA MET A 86 -30.19 -2.85 3.78
C MET A 86 -28.69 -3.12 3.90
N LYS A 87 -27.90 -2.10 3.70
CA LYS A 87 -26.45 -2.12 3.88
C LYS A 87 -26.11 -1.55 5.25
N GLY A 88 -25.26 -2.26 6.00
CA GLY A 88 -24.62 -1.70 7.19
C GLY A 88 -23.50 -0.74 6.75
N GLU A 89 -23.46 0.45 7.33
CA GLU A 89 -22.45 1.50 7.05
C GLU A 89 -22.12 2.30 8.33
N GLY A 90 -21.06 3.09 8.21
CA GLY A 90 -20.64 4.04 9.24
C GLY A 90 -19.55 3.49 10.16
N HIS A 91 -18.45 4.24 10.25
CA HIS A 91 -17.24 3.83 10.97
C HIS A 91 -16.99 4.65 12.25
N ASN A 92 -17.93 5.53 12.62
CA ASN A 92 -17.86 6.37 13.81
C ASN A 92 -16.52 7.12 13.92
N ILE A 93 -16.23 7.99 12.94
CA ILE A 93 -14.97 8.75 12.87
C ILE A 93 -15.28 10.23 13.11
N PRO A 94 -14.69 10.88 14.14
CA PRO A 94 -14.96 12.29 14.40
C PRO A 94 -14.34 13.19 13.32
N PHE A 95 -15.14 14.14 12.83
CA PHE A 95 -14.71 15.10 11.80
C PHE A 95 -13.57 16.01 12.29
N GLU A 96 -13.52 16.29 13.56
CA GLU A 96 -12.53 17.15 14.21
C GLU A 96 -11.10 16.65 14.00
N THR A 97 -10.91 15.35 13.80
CA THR A 97 -9.58 14.80 13.48
C THR A 97 -9.04 15.26 12.13
N PHE A 98 -9.92 15.71 11.23
CA PHE A 98 -9.55 16.22 9.91
C PHE A 98 -9.21 17.72 9.94
N LEU A 99 -10.12 18.57 10.44
CA LEU A 99 -10.00 20.04 10.39
C LEU A 99 -9.82 20.72 11.76
N GLY A 100 -9.88 19.99 12.86
CA GLY A 100 -10.01 20.58 14.21
C GLY A 100 -11.41 21.05 14.51
N PHE A 101 -11.64 21.52 15.74
CA PHE A 101 -12.97 21.99 16.18
C PHE A 101 -13.41 23.31 15.53
N ASN A 102 -12.47 24.16 15.13
CA ASN A 102 -12.72 25.47 14.54
C ASN A 102 -12.24 25.61 13.10
N ALA A 103 -11.98 24.51 12.41
CA ALA A 103 -11.29 24.49 11.11
C ALA A 103 -9.89 25.13 11.18
N ASP A 104 -9.16 24.81 12.22
CA ASP A 104 -7.81 25.29 12.51
C ASP A 104 -6.75 24.71 11.56
N LYS A 105 -7.13 23.71 10.76
CA LYS A 105 -6.26 23.02 9.79
C LYS A 105 -6.79 23.20 8.37
N VAL A 106 -5.88 23.28 7.42
CA VAL A 106 -6.20 23.17 5.99
C VAL A 106 -6.46 21.68 5.68
N PRO A 107 -7.50 21.35 4.89
CA PRO A 107 -7.76 19.97 4.48
C PRO A 107 -6.56 19.41 3.69
N ASP A 108 -6.07 18.27 4.13
CA ASP A 108 -5.07 17.47 3.42
C ASP A 108 -5.78 16.26 2.81
N ILE A 109 -5.98 16.29 1.49
CA ILE A 109 -6.72 15.25 0.76
C ILE A 109 -5.72 14.39 0.00
N ASP A 110 -5.26 13.34 0.66
CA ASP A 110 -4.34 12.36 0.09
C ASP A 110 -5.12 11.23 -0.60
N LEU A 111 -4.76 10.95 -1.86
CA LEU A 111 -5.44 9.99 -2.70
C LEU A 111 -4.47 8.98 -3.30
N ASN A 112 -4.81 7.69 -3.20
CA ASN A 112 -4.09 6.57 -3.78
C ASN A 112 -4.69 6.23 -5.14
N PHE A 113 -4.05 6.65 -6.20
CA PHE A 113 -4.38 6.26 -7.57
C PHE A 113 -3.67 4.94 -7.93
N SER A 114 -4.20 4.21 -8.89
CA SER A 114 -3.46 3.10 -9.49
C SER A 114 -2.10 3.59 -10.02
N GLY A 115 -1.01 2.89 -9.70
CA GLY A 115 0.31 3.21 -10.25
C GLY A 115 0.32 3.22 -11.78
N ALA A 116 -0.46 2.33 -12.41
CA ALA A 116 -0.62 2.29 -13.86
C ALA A 116 -1.40 3.49 -14.44
N TYR A 117 -2.22 4.15 -13.63
CA TYR A 117 -3.05 5.29 -14.04
C TYR A 117 -2.50 6.64 -13.58
N GLN A 118 -1.54 6.68 -12.67
CA GLN A 118 -1.01 7.89 -12.04
C GLN A 118 -0.60 8.97 -13.04
N ALA A 119 0.08 8.58 -14.13
CA ALA A 119 0.49 9.52 -15.18
C ALA A 119 -0.71 10.23 -15.84
N ASN A 120 -1.80 9.50 -16.08
CA ASN A 120 -3.04 10.06 -16.64
C ASN A 120 -3.71 11.02 -15.65
N ALA A 121 -3.72 10.69 -14.37
CA ALA A 121 -4.24 11.57 -13.31
C ALA A 121 -3.41 12.86 -13.21
N HIS A 122 -2.07 12.78 -13.29
CA HIS A 122 -1.21 13.96 -13.37
C HIS A 122 -1.52 14.79 -14.63
N ALA A 123 -1.61 14.18 -15.81
CA ALA A 123 -1.92 14.88 -17.04
C ALA A 123 -3.29 15.60 -16.99
N PHE A 124 -4.27 14.98 -16.31
CA PHE A 124 -5.59 15.59 -16.15
C PHE A 124 -5.56 16.91 -15.35
N THR A 125 -4.59 17.09 -14.42
CA THR A 125 -4.42 18.38 -13.73
C THR A 125 -4.08 19.52 -14.69
N LYS A 126 -3.31 19.27 -15.75
CA LYS A 126 -3.05 20.25 -16.81
C LYS A 126 -4.33 20.66 -17.55
N THR A 127 -5.26 19.73 -17.73
CA THR A 127 -6.58 20.01 -18.35
C THR A 127 -7.44 20.90 -17.45
N ILE A 128 -7.36 20.72 -16.13
CA ILE A 128 -8.15 21.51 -15.16
C ILE A 128 -7.60 22.92 -15.03
N PHE A 129 -6.27 23.08 -14.92
CA PHE A 129 -5.63 24.33 -14.51
C PHE A 129 -4.92 25.08 -15.65
N GLY A 130 -4.65 24.41 -16.76
CA GLY A 130 -3.78 24.90 -17.82
C GLY A 130 -2.34 24.44 -17.67
N GLU A 131 -1.66 24.20 -18.79
CA GLU A 131 -0.33 23.60 -18.83
C GLU A 131 0.75 24.47 -18.17
N ASP A 132 0.63 25.79 -18.27
CA ASP A 132 1.61 26.73 -17.73
C ASP A 132 1.47 26.97 -16.22
N HIS A 133 0.39 26.47 -15.60
CA HIS A 133 0.12 26.63 -14.18
C HIS A 133 0.38 25.35 -13.37
N VAL A 134 0.79 24.24 -14.00
CA VAL A 134 0.93 22.94 -13.33
C VAL A 134 2.36 22.42 -13.45
N PHE A 135 2.95 22.10 -12.30
CA PHE A 135 4.34 21.65 -12.17
C PHE A 135 4.42 20.41 -11.27
N ARG A 136 5.42 19.55 -11.48
CA ARG A 136 5.76 18.54 -10.47
C ARG A 136 6.41 19.22 -9.29
N ALA A 137 6.09 18.77 -8.09
CA ALA A 137 6.73 19.27 -6.87
C ALA A 137 8.20 18.86 -6.85
N GLY A 138 9.10 19.81 -6.59
CA GLY A 138 10.51 19.56 -6.40
C GLY A 138 10.83 18.98 -5.03
N THR A 139 11.89 18.18 -4.96
CA THR A 139 12.47 17.68 -3.73
C THR A 139 13.97 17.98 -3.69
N ILE A 140 14.48 18.23 -2.50
CA ILE A 140 15.92 18.37 -2.25
C ILE A 140 16.37 17.21 -1.37
N SER A 141 17.16 16.31 -1.95
CA SER A 141 17.78 15.22 -1.21
C SER A 141 19.06 15.71 -0.54
N THR A 142 19.17 15.44 0.75
CA THR A 142 20.36 15.75 1.55
C THR A 142 21.11 14.47 1.93
N VAL A 143 22.36 14.63 2.35
CA VAL A 143 23.13 13.51 2.91
C VAL A 143 22.55 13.18 4.29
N ALA A 144 21.98 11.97 4.44
CA ALA A 144 21.51 11.49 5.74
C ALA A 144 22.68 11.29 6.70
N GLU A 145 22.46 11.52 8.00
CA GLU A 145 23.51 11.39 9.03
C GLU A 145 24.17 10.01 9.03
N LYS A 146 23.38 8.95 8.87
CA LYS A 146 23.90 7.58 8.75
C LYS A 146 24.81 7.40 7.52
N THR A 147 24.48 8.05 6.40
CA THR A 147 25.31 8.04 5.18
C THR A 147 26.59 8.85 5.38
N ALA A 148 26.48 10.01 6.02
CA ALA A 148 27.63 10.85 6.37
C ALA A 148 28.63 10.10 7.27
N TYR A 149 28.12 9.38 8.29
CA TYR A 149 28.92 8.49 9.13
C TYR A 149 29.61 7.39 8.31
N GLY A 150 28.89 6.77 7.37
CA GLY A 150 29.44 5.75 6.47
C GLY A 150 30.58 6.29 5.59
N TYR A 151 30.47 7.53 5.08
CA TYR A 151 31.55 8.19 4.33
C TYR A 151 32.78 8.44 5.20
N ALA A 152 32.57 8.93 6.43
CA ALA A 152 33.68 9.16 7.36
C ALA A 152 34.39 7.85 7.72
N LYS A 153 33.63 6.78 7.95
CA LYS A 153 34.19 5.45 8.22
C LYS A 153 34.97 4.90 7.03
N GLY A 154 34.41 4.94 5.82
CA GLY A 154 35.09 4.48 4.59
C GLY A 154 36.35 5.27 4.29
N TYR A 155 36.38 6.58 4.60
CA TYR A 155 37.58 7.39 4.49
C TYR A 155 38.65 6.98 5.51
N ALA A 156 38.27 6.71 6.76
CA ALA A 156 39.18 6.21 7.78
C ALA A 156 39.78 4.84 7.40
N GLU A 157 38.97 3.95 6.84
CA GLU A 157 39.41 2.64 6.28
C GLU A 157 40.44 2.84 5.16
N THR A 158 40.20 3.80 4.25
CA THR A 158 41.14 4.13 3.16
C THR A 158 42.49 4.63 3.67
N LEU A 159 42.48 5.33 4.81
CA LEU A 159 43.70 5.80 5.46
C LEU A 159 44.36 4.74 6.36
N GLY A 160 43.71 3.61 6.61
CA GLY A 160 44.19 2.55 7.53
C GLY A 160 44.15 2.95 9.02
N VAL A 161 43.27 3.90 9.38
CA VAL A 161 43.14 4.44 10.76
C VAL A 161 41.76 4.10 11.36
N GLU A 162 41.00 3.21 10.79
CA GLU A 162 39.66 2.85 11.22
C GLU A 162 39.61 2.32 12.66
N ASN A 163 40.65 1.65 13.11
CA ASN A 163 40.76 1.10 14.47
C ASN A 163 41.26 2.13 15.51
N GLU A 164 41.76 3.28 15.06
CA GLU A 164 42.26 4.33 15.93
C GLU A 164 41.19 5.37 16.26
N MET A 165 40.12 5.43 15.47
CA MET A 165 39.02 6.39 15.61
C MET A 165 37.84 5.81 16.39
N ARG A 166 37.41 6.52 17.43
CA ARG A 166 36.17 6.20 18.14
C ARG A 166 34.95 6.60 17.31
N SER A 167 33.82 5.91 17.50
CA SER A 167 32.54 6.25 16.84
C SER A 167 32.17 7.73 17.00
N ALA A 168 32.39 8.32 18.19
CA ALA A 168 32.13 9.72 18.45
C ALA A 168 33.04 10.70 17.65
N GLU A 169 34.21 10.25 17.26
CA GLU A 169 35.13 11.05 16.41
C GLU A 169 34.70 10.98 14.95
N LEU A 170 34.27 9.79 14.48
CA LEU A 170 33.69 9.61 13.15
C LEU A 170 32.40 10.43 12.99
N GLU A 171 31.52 10.43 13.99
CA GLU A 171 30.32 11.27 14.00
C GLU A 171 30.64 12.75 13.94
N ARG A 172 31.71 13.20 14.65
CA ARG A 172 32.15 14.60 14.64
C ARG A 172 32.72 15.00 13.28
N ILE A 173 33.43 14.10 12.60
CA ILE A 173 33.97 14.30 11.25
C ILE A 173 32.89 14.30 10.20
N ALA A 174 31.85 13.49 10.38
CA ALA A 174 30.70 13.34 9.46
C ALA A 174 29.80 14.59 9.42
N ARG A 175 30.37 15.79 9.30
CA ARG A 175 29.61 17.06 9.26
C ARG A 175 28.90 17.35 7.96
N CYS A 176 28.86 16.42 7.03
CA CYS A 176 28.14 16.57 5.76
C CYS A 176 26.66 16.12 5.84
N GLY A 177 26.16 15.73 7.03
CA GLY A 177 24.76 15.49 7.27
C GLY A 177 23.91 16.74 6.98
N GLY A 178 22.81 16.60 6.27
CA GLY A 178 21.93 17.70 5.88
C GLY A 178 22.41 18.53 4.67
N VAL A 179 23.61 18.30 4.16
CA VAL A 179 24.11 18.99 2.96
C VAL A 179 23.34 18.51 1.73
N LYS A 180 22.94 19.43 0.85
CA LYS A 180 22.26 19.11 -0.41
C LYS A 180 23.12 18.16 -1.26
N ARG A 181 22.50 17.07 -1.69
CA ARG A 181 23.12 16.07 -2.58
C ARG A 181 22.57 16.19 -4.00
N THR A 182 21.26 16.09 -4.17
CA THR A 182 20.60 16.16 -5.47
C THR A 182 19.24 16.84 -5.35
N THR A 183 18.72 17.32 -6.48
CA THR A 183 17.32 17.67 -6.64
C THR A 183 16.58 16.51 -7.32
N GLY A 184 15.28 16.41 -7.07
CA GLY A 184 14.44 15.37 -7.65
C GLY A 184 12.98 15.83 -7.77
N GLN A 185 12.13 14.93 -8.24
CA GLN A 185 10.68 15.12 -8.27
C GLN A 185 10.03 14.38 -7.12
N HIS A 186 9.05 15.01 -6.46
CA HIS A 186 8.18 14.32 -5.53
C HIS A 186 7.35 13.27 -6.30
N PRO A 187 7.21 12.03 -5.81
CA PRO A 187 6.58 10.93 -6.57
C PRO A 187 5.10 11.18 -6.92
N GLY A 188 4.36 11.94 -6.10
CA GLY A 188 2.94 12.22 -6.31
C GLY A 188 2.56 13.69 -6.29
N GLY A 189 3.48 14.59 -5.90
CA GLY A 189 3.15 16.00 -5.68
C GLY A 189 3.01 16.80 -6.98
N ILE A 190 1.88 17.45 -7.13
CA ILE A 190 1.58 18.42 -8.19
C ILE A 190 1.39 19.79 -7.55
N ILE A 191 2.15 20.77 -8.02
CA ILE A 191 2.04 22.18 -7.63
C ILE A 191 1.17 22.92 -8.65
N VAL A 192 0.19 23.66 -8.16
CA VAL A 192 -0.67 24.50 -8.98
C VAL A 192 -0.39 25.96 -8.63
N ILE A 193 -0.01 26.74 -9.65
CA ILE A 193 0.22 28.17 -9.56
C ILE A 193 -1.11 28.90 -9.80
N PRO A 194 -1.50 29.87 -8.95
CA PRO A 194 -2.72 30.64 -9.14
C PRO A 194 -2.72 31.37 -10.49
N ARG A 195 -3.90 31.50 -11.11
CA ARG A 195 -4.06 31.97 -12.50
C ARG A 195 -3.44 33.35 -12.78
N ASP A 196 -3.44 34.23 -11.78
CA ASP A 196 -2.99 35.61 -11.92
C ASP A 196 -1.48 35.78 -11.65
N TYR A 197 -0.75 34.70 -11.44
CA TYR A 197 0.67 34.68 -11.09
C TYR A 197 1.47 33.83 -12.06
N ASP A 198 2.76 34.18 -12.18
CA ASP A 198 3.76 33.35 -12.87
C ASP A 198 4.46 32.42 -11.87
N VAL A 199 4.98 31.29 -12.35
CA VAL A 199 5.75 30.37 -11.52
C VAL A 199 6.98 31.04 -10.89
N PHE A 200 7.59 32.00 -11.59
CA PHE A 200 8.76 32.74 -11.10
C PHE A 200 8.46 33.68 -9.94
N ASP A 201 7.19 33.99 -9.67
CA ASP A 201 6.79 34.71 -8.46
C ASP A 201 7.01 33.87 -7.18
N PHE A 202 7.09 32.52 -7.32
CA PHE A 202 7.20 31.57 -6.22
C PHE A 202 8.51 30.78 -6.23
N THR A 203 8.95 30.31 -7.41
CA THR A 203 10.08 29.39 -7.53
C THR A 203 10.61 29.33 -8.96
N PRO A 204 11.93 29.17 -9.17
CA PRO A 204 12.43 28.68 -10.45
C PRO A 204 11.90 27.27 -10.73
N TYR A 205 11.92 26.84 -11.98
CA TYR A 205 11.65 25.46 -12.34
C TYR A 205 12.83 24.83 -13.09
N GLN A 206 12.85 23.52 -13.17
CA GLN A 206 13.88 22.75 -13.89
C GLN A 206 13.24 21.62 -14.67
N TYR A 207 13.94 21.14 -15.69
CA TYR A 207 13.58 19.93 -16.41
C TYR A 207 14.26 18.71 -15.75
N PRO A 208 13.59 17.55 -15.61
CA PRO A 208 14.19 16.34 -15.07
C PRO A 208 15.43 15.93 -15.89
N ALA A 209 16.53 15.64 -15.20
CA ALA A 209 17.81 15.25 -15.82
C ALA A 209 18.31 16.24 -16.90
N ASP A 210 17.93 17.52 -16.82
CA ASP A 210 18.23 18.57 -17.80
C ASP A 210 17.70 18.28 -19.22
N ASP A 211 16.74 17.38 -19.36
CA ASP A 211 16.10 17.04 -20.63
C ASP A 211 14.97 18.05 -20.95
N LEU A 212 15.26 18.96 -21.87
CA LEU A 212 14.30 19.97 -22.32
C LEU A 212 13.10 19.39 -23.08
N SER A 213 13.16 18.13 -23.51
CA SER A 213 12.04 17.41 -24.14
C SER A 213 11.11 16.76 -23.12
N ALA A 214 11.45 16.77 -21.83
CA ALA A 214 10.62 16.20 -20.78
C ALA A 214 9.25 16.89 -20.73
N GLU A 215 8.20 16.10 -20.66
CA GLU A 215 6.81 16.57 -20.62
C GLU A 215 6.50 17.43 -19.38
N TRP A 216 7.22 17.20 -18.28
CA TRP A 216 6.96 17.82 -16.98
C TRP A 216 8.09 18.73 -16.52
N ARG A 217 7.72 19.96 -16.20
CA ARG A 217 8.58 20.90 -15.48
C ARG A 217 8.44 20.66 -13.97
N THR A 218 9.53 20.82 -13.22
CA THR A 218 9.58 20.58 -11.77
C THR A 218 9.95 21.87 -11.05
N THR A 219 9.24 22.22 -9.97
CA THR A 219 9.64 23.34 -9.11
C THR A 219 11.02 23.10 -8.53
N HIS A 220 11.86 24.13 -8.47
CA HIS A 220 13.24 23.98 -7.96
C HIS A 220 13.30 24.05 -6.44
N PHE A 221 12.52 24.94 -5.82
CA PHE A 221 12.45 25.01 -4.37
C PHE A 221 11.71 23.79 -3.81
N ASP A 222 12.17 23.31 -2.66
CA ASP A 222 11.44 22.29 -1.90
C ASP A 222 10.05 22.81 -1.53
N PHE A 223 9.03 21.94 -1.64
CA PHE A 223 7.65 22.34 -1.38
C PHE A 223 7.48 22.99 0.01
N HIS A 224 8.19 22.50 1.03
CA HIS A 224 8.08 23.04 2.39
C HIS A 224 8.50 24.52 2.50
N ALA A 225 9.24 25.05 1.52
CA ALA A 225 9.62 26.44 1.47
C ALA A 225 8.56 27.36 0.82
N ILE A 226 7.61 26.78 0.06
CA ILE A 226 6.61 27.53 -0.73
C ILE A 226 5.17 27.14 -0.43
N HIS A 227 4.93 26.19 0.49
CA HIS A 227 3.62 25.54 0.71
C HIS A 227 2.52 26.52 1.18
N ASP A 228 2.88 27.64 1.79
CA ASP A 228 1.90 28.64 2.24
C ASP A 228 1.34 29.49 1.09
N ASN A 229 2.00 29.50 -0.07
CA ASN A 229 1.70 30.40 -1.17
C ASN A 229 1.14 29.68 -2.41
N VAL A 230 1.30 28.38 -2.54
CA VAL A 230 0.88 27.58 -3.68
C VAL A 230 0.04 26.39 -3.24
N LEU A 231 -0.82 25.89 -4.13
CA LEU A 231 -1.63 24.71 -3.87
C LEU A 231 -0.85 23.47 -4.31
N LYS A 232 -0.84 22.45 -3.44
CA LYS A 232 -0.29 21.12 -3.74
C LYS A 232 -1.38 20.08 -3.69
N PHE A 233 -1.37 19.16 -4.66
CA PHE A 233 -2.14 17.92 -4.67
C PHE A 233 -1.21 16.74 -4.62
N ASP A 234 -1.49 15.78 -3.73
CA ASP A 234 -0.78 14.53 -3.65
C ASP A 234 -1.55 13.41 -4.39
N ILE A 235 -1.18 13.20 -5.65
CA ILE A 235 -1.68 12.14 -6.53
C ILE A 235 -0.69 10.98 -6.44
N LEU A 236 -0.91 10.11 -5.46
CA LEU A 236 0.05 9.05 -5.14
C LEU A 236 -0.26 7.78 -5.93
N GLY A 237 0.77 7.21 -6.57
CA GLY A 237 0.67 5.88 -7.18
C GLY A 237 0.72 4.79 -6.11
N HIS A 238 -0.26 3.88 -6.13
CA HIS A 238 -0.34 2.76 -5.20
C HIS A 238 -0.65 1.46 -5.96
N VAL A 239 -0.18 0.34 -5.42
CA VAL A 239 -0.37 -0.98 -6.06
C VAL A 239 -1.79 -1.50 -5.89
N ASP A 240 -2.46 -1.26 -4.75
CA ASP A 240 -3.77 -1.86 -4.45
C ASP A 240 -4.87 -1.48 -5.45
N PRO A 241 -5.02 -0.22 -5.89
CA PRO A 241 -5.97 0.10 -6.95
C PRO A 241 -5.66 -0.62 -8.28
N THR A 242 -4.37 -0.88 -8.58
CA THR A 242 -3.96 -1.67 -9.75
C THR A 242 -4.38 -3.13 -9.60
N VAL A 243 -4.14 -3.72 -8.42
CA VAL A 243 -4.58 -5.09 -8.08
C VAL A 243 -6.09 -5.23 -8.25
N ILE A 244 -6.87 -4.31 -7.67
CA ILE A 244 -8.34 -4.31 -7.76
C ILE A 244 -8.78 -4.21 -9.22
N ARG A 245 -8.17 -3.32 -10.02
CA ARG A 245 -8.49 -3.19 -11.44
C ARG A 245 -8.22 -4.47 -12.21
N MET A 246 -7.05 -5.08 -12.04
CA MET A 246 -6.70 -6.33 -12.73
C MET A 246 -7.62 -7.49 -12.33
N LEU A 247 -7.99 -7.59 -11.04
CA LEU A 247 -8.95 -8.59 -10.57
C LEU A 247 -10.35 -8.36 -11.16
N GLN A 248 -10.79 -7.11 -11.24
CA GLN A 248 -12.05 -6.75 -11.89
C GLN A 248 -12.03 -7.14 -13.38
N ASP A 249 -10.95 -6.85 -14.11
CA ASP A 249 -10.82 -7.18 -15.53
C ASP A 249 -10.83 -8.70 -15.77
N LEU A 250 -10.18 -9.48 -14.92
CA LEU A 250 -10.14 -10.94 -15.05
C LEU A 250 -11.43 -11.63 -14.64
N THR A 251 -12.16 -11.10 -13.65
CA THR A 251 -13.33 -11.77 -13.06
C THR A 251 -14.67 -11.17 -13.48
N GLY A 252 -14.67 -9.94 -14.00
CA GLY A 252 -15.89 -9.18 -14.29
C GLY A 252 -16.64 -8.69 -13.03
N VAL A 253 -16.09 -8.89 -11.82
CA VAL A 253 -16.74 -8.53 -10.56
C VAL A 253 -16.45 -7.07 -10.22
N ASP A 254 -17.51 -6.26 -10.04
CA ASP A 254 -17.37 -4.89 -9.55
C ASP A 254 -16.95 -4.91 -8.06
N PRO A 255 -15.78 -4.32 -7.70
CA PRO A 255 -15.28 -4.31 -6.33
C PRO A 255 -16.24 -3.67 -5.32
N LYS A 256 -17.13 -2.78 -5.75
CA LYS A 256 -18.13 -2.14 -4.89
C LYS A 256 -19.28 -3.07 -4.50
N THR A 257 -19.45 -4.18 -5.20
CA THR A 257 -20.48 -5.18 -4.91
C THR A 257 -20.00 -6.29 -3.96
N ILE A 258 -18.71 -6.33 -3.66
CA ILE A 258 -18.12 -7.31 -2.75
C ILE A 258 -18.63 -7.06 -1.33
N PRO A 259 -19.21 -8.09 -0.66
CA PRO A 259 -19.72 -7.95 0.70
C PRO A 259 -18.58 -7.76 1.69
N THR A 260 -18.76 -6.85 2.64
CA THR A 260 -17.77 -6.54 3.69
C THR A 260 -17.95 -7.40 4.96
N ASN A 261 -19.09 -8.10 5.08
CA ASN A 261 -19.47 -8.93 6.21
C ASN A 261 -19.42 -10.45 5.93
N ASP A 262 -18.70 -10.87 4.88
CA ASP A 262 -18.55 -12.31 4.58
C ASP A 262 -17.70 -13.00 5.67
N THR A 263 -18.34 -13.90 6.41
CA THR A 263 -17.71 -14.60 7.54
C THR A 263 -16.57 -15.53 7.14
N LYS A 264 -16.62 -16.11 5.92
CA LYS A 264 -15.52 -16.94 5.38
C LYS A 264 -14.32 -16.08 5.02
N VAL A 265 -14.55 -14.92 4.42
CA VAL A 265 -13.48 -13.95 4.14
C VAL A 265 -12.86 -13.46 5.43
N MET A 266 -13.68 -13.12 6.43
CA MET A 266 -13.19 -12.69 7.75
C MET A 266 -12.36 -13.78 8.43
N SER A 267 -12.71 -15.06 8.29
CA SER A 267 -11.94 -16.15 8.89
C SER A 267 -10.51 -16.27 8.34
N LEU A 268 -10.21 -15.76 7.14
CA LEU A 268 -8.84 -15.76 6.59
C LEU A 268 -7.84 -14.99 7.44
N PHE A 269 -8.30 -14.04 8.24
CA PHE A 269 -7.42 -13.27 9.14
C PHE A 269 -7.05 -14.04 10.41
N THR A 270 -7.64 -15.21 10.67
CA THR A 270 -7.37 -16.05 11.86
C THR A 270 -6.96 -17.47 11.54
N THR A 271 -7.40 -18.02 10.42
CA THR A 271 -7.16 -19.43 10.04
C THR A 271 -7.05 -19.56 8.52
N SER A 272 -6.37 -20.60 8.04
CA SER A 272 -6.30 -20.98 6.62
C SER A 272 -7.38 -22.00 6.22
N GLU A 273 -8.25 -22.43 7.14
CA GLU A 273 -9.25 -23.48 6.90
C GLU A 273 -10.18 -23.18 5.71
N ALA A 274 -10.61 -21.90 5.56
CA ALA A 274 -11.46 -21.50 4.44
C ALA A 274 -10.77 -21.65 3.07
N LEU A 275 -9.43 -21.68 3.03
CA LEU A 275 -8.64 -21.98 1.82
C LEU A 275 -8.51 -23.48 1.55
N GLY A 276 -8.91 -24.35 2.51
CA GLY A 276 -8.82 -25.81 2.41
C GLY A 276 -7.39 -26.36 2.56
N ILE A 277 -6.48 -25.62 3.16
CA ILE A 277 -5.06 -25.97 3.29
C ILE A 277 -4.51 -25.74 4.70
N ASP A 278 -3.41 -26.42 5.02
CA ASP A 278 -2.62 -26.20 6.23
C ASP A 278 -1.24 -25.66 5.85
N LEU A 279 -0.92 -24.47 6.33
CA LEU A 279 0.35 -23.77 6.10
C LEU A 279 1.25 -23.76 7.34
N SER A 280 0.98 -24.61 8.33
CA SER A 280 1.75 -24.67 9.58
C SER A 280 3.24 -24.99 9.35
N TYR A 281 3.56 -25.74 8.30
CA TYR A 281 4.94 -26.09 7.91
C TYR A 281 5.79 -24.89 7.45
N ILE A 282 5.17 -23.77 7.13
CA ILE A 282 5.84 -22.47 6.86
C ILE A 282 5.57 -21.42 7.95
N ASN A 283 5.15 -21.86 9.14
CA ASN A 283 4.80 -21.02 10.28
C ASN A 283 3.70 -19.98 9.96
N CYS A 284 2.76 -20.32 9.10
CA CYS A 284 1.60 -19.50 8.79
C CYS A 284 0.32 -20.20 9.24
N LYS A 285 -0.46 -19.57 10.12
CA LYS A 285 -1.72 -20.11 10.64
C LYS A 285 -2.94 -19.51 9.96
N SER A 286 -2.82 -18.26 9.51
CA SER A 286 -3.91 -17.53 8.88
C SER A 286 -3.87 -17.63 7.35
N GLY A 287 -5.01 -17.38 6.70
CA GLY A 287 -5.10 -17.21 5.26
C GLY A 287 -4.71 -15.82 4.76
N ALA A 288 -4.10 -14.98 5.62
CA ALA A 288 -3.78 -13.59 5.31
C ALA A 288 -2.53 -13.39 4.44
N LEU A 289 -1.79 -14.46 4.11
CA LEU A 289 -0.62 -14.40 3.22
C LEU A 289 -0.96 -13.65 1.93
N GLY A 290 -0.11 -12.70 1.53
CA GLY A 290 -0.29 -11.93 0.30
C GLY A 290 -1.44 -10.91 0.31
N LEU A 291 -2.22 -10.81 1.38
CA LEU A 291 -3.24 -9.78 1.49
C LEU A 291 -2.61 -8.40 1.75
N PRO A 292 -3.14 -7.33 1.14
CA PRO A 292 -2.69 -5.97 1.43
C PRO A 292 -2.69 -5.71 2.94
N GLU A 293 -1.64 -5.07 3.44
CA GLU A 293 -1.44 -4.66 4.85
C GLU A 293 -1.33 -5.81 5.87
N PHE A 294 -1.99 -6.94 5.66
CA PHE A 294 -2.08 -8.05 6.62
C PHE A 294 -1.13 -9.23 6.31
N GLY A 295 -0.55 -9.26 5.12
CA GLY A 295 0.28 -10.39 4.65
C GLY A 295 1.70 -10.44 5.20
N THR A 296 2.21 -9.36 5.80
CA THR A 296 3.58 -9.32 6.33
C THR A 296 3.73 -10.22 7.56
N THR A 297 4.93 -10.76 7.78
CA THR A 297 5.24 -11.62 8.94
C THR A 297 4.90 -10.93 10.27
N PHE A 298 5.15 -9.62 10.37
CA PHE A 298 4.84 -8.84 11.56
C PHE A 298 3.33 -8.79 11.83
N VAL A 299 2.52 -8.44 10.83
CA VAL A 299 1.06 -8.32 11.01
C VAL A 299 0.41 -9.69 11.17
N ARG A 300 0.88 -10.73 10.46
CA ARG A 300 0.43 -12.12 10.71
C ARG A 300 0.67 -12.55 12.17
N GLY A 301 1.80 -12.15 12.76
CA GLY A 301 2.05 -12.36 14.18
C GLY A 301 1.06 -11.64 15.10
N MET A 302 0.62 -10.44 14.72
CA MET A 302 -0.45 -9.71 15.44
C MET A 302 -1.80 -10.44 15.31
N LEU A 303 -2.17 -10.90 14.11
CA LEU A 303 -3.39 -11.67 13.87
C LEU A 303 -3.43 -12.97 14.71
N ASP A 304 -2.30 -13.69 14.79
CA ASP A 304 -2.19 -14.90 15.60
C ASP A 304 -2.39 -14.64 17.11
N GLN A 305 -1.92 -13.50 17.59
CA GLN A 305 -2.04 -13.11 19.00
C GLN A 305 -3.43 -12.56 19.35
N THR A 306 -4.02 -11.78 18.46
CA THR A 306 -5.26 -11.02 18.72
C THR A 306 -6.53 -11.73 18.26
N ARG A 307 -6.42 -12.62 17.26
CA ARG A 307 -7.51 -13.42 16.68
C ARG A 307 -8.76 -12.60 16.35
N PRO A 308 -8.68 -11.63 15.40
CA PRO A 308 -9.78 -10.73 15.07
C PRO A 308 -11.00 -11.50 14.55
N THR A 309 -12.19 -11.02 14.87
CA THR A 309 -13.46 -11.60 14.44
C THR A 309 -14.38 -10.61 13.74
N THR A 310 -14.04 -9.32 13.80
CA THR A 310 -14.87 -8.23 13.29
C THR A 310 -14.06 -7.30 12.38
N PHE A 311 -14.76 -6.54 11.55
CA PHE A 311 -14.15 -5.50 10.74
C PHE A 311 -13.43 -4.46 11.63
N ASN A 312 -14.07 -4.07 12.72
CA ASN A 312 -13.47 -3.13 13.69
C ASN A 312 -12.17 -3.68 14.31
N ASP A 313 -12.08 -4.98 14.60
CA ASP A 313 -10.83 -5.58 15.11
C ASP A 313 -9.69 -5.41 14.08
N LEU A 314 -9.99 -5.59 12.78
CA LEU A 314 -9.00 -5.38 11.70
C LEU A 314 -8.60 -3.91 11.59
N VAL A 315 -9.53 -2.97 11.78
CA VAL A 315 -9.22 -1.52 11.80
C VAL A 315 -8.26 -1.18 12.94
N ILE A 316 -8.47 -1.73 14.13
CA ILE A 316 -7.58 -1.56 15.29
C ILE A 316 -6.19 -2.12 14.96
N ILE A 317 -6.11 -3.36 14.43
CA ILE A 317 -4.83 -4.01 14.06
C ILE A 317 -4.10 -3.22 12.98
N SER A 318 -4.81 -2.72 11.97
CA SER A 318 -4.25 -1.84 10.94
C SER A 318 -3.65 -0.57 11.55
N GLY A 319 -4.36 0.07 12.49
CA GLY A 319 -3.85 1.24 13.21
C GLY A 319 -2.59 0.94 14.04
N LEU A 320 -2.60 -0.20 14.75
CA LEU A 320 -1.46 -0.67 15.55
C LEU A 320 -0.21 -0.99 14.70
N SER A 321 -0.40 -1.53 13.50
CA SER A 321 0.70 -1.95 12.62
C SER A 321 1.38 -0.79 11.90
N HIS A 322 0.64 0.29 11.60
CA HIS A 322 1.14 1.44 10.87
C HIS A 322 1.86 2.49 11.73
N GLY A 323 1.63 2.46 13.06
CA GLY A 323 2.24 3.41 13.97
C GLY A 323 3.67 3.04 14.37
N THR A 324 4.39 4.00 14.96
CA THR A 324 5.71 3.78 15.55
C THR A 324 5.58 3.69 17.06
N ASP A 325 6.11 2.62 17.66
CA ASP A 325 6.04 2.31 19.11
C ASP A 325 4.58 2.25 19.64
N VAL A 326 3.66 1.78 18.80
CA VAL A 326 2.25 1.60 19.16
C VAL A 326 1.98 0.17 19.61
N TYR A 327 2.47 -0.85 18.88
CA TYR A 327 2.21 -2.25 19.19
C TYR A 327 3.32 -2.87 20.05
N LEU A 328 4.52 -3.08 19.51
CA LEU A 328 5.61 -3.74 20.22
C LEU A 328 6.03 -2.99 21.48
N GLY A 329 6.10 -3.71 22.60
CA GLY A 329 6.43 -3.13 23.91
C GLY A 329 5.40 -2.14 24.47
N ASN A 330 4.26 -1.96 23.81
CA ASN A 330 3.15 -1.11 24.22
C ASN A 330 1.84 -1.92 24.23
N ALA A 331 0.97 -1.81 23.22
CA ALA A 331 -0.32 -2.52 23.17
C ALA A 331 -0.15 -4.03 23.31
N GLU A 332 0.85 -4.63 22.66
CA GLU A 332 1.17 -6.05 22.81
C GLU A 332 1.36 -6.47 24.28
N THR A 333 2.15 -5.70 25.02
CA THR A 333 2.44 -5.99 26.43
C THR A 333 1.18 -5.86 27.30
N LEU A 334 0.37 -4.83 27.04
CA LEU A 334 -0.87 -4.58 27.76
C LEU A 334 -1.89 -5.71 27.55
N ILE A 335 -2.05 -6.18 26.31
CA ILE A 335 -2.95 -7.29 25.97
C ILE A 335 -2.43 -8.60 26.58
N LYS A 336 -1.14 -8.93 26.41
CA LYS A 336 -0.55 -10.15 26.97
C LYS A 336 -0.66 -10.25 28.49
N ASN A 337 -0.53 -9.12 29.18
CA ASN A 337 -0.63 -9.05 30.64
C ASN A 337 -2.09 -9.00 31.15
N GLY A 338 -3.07 -8.98 30.24
CA GLY A 338 -4.49 -8.85 30.61
C GLY A 338 -4.85 -7.49 31.22
N THR A 339 -4.04 -6.46 31.00
CA THR A 339 -4.31 -5.09 31.47
C THR A 339 -5.49 -4.48 30.74
N CYS A 340 -5.62 -4.78 29.45
CA CYS A 340 -6.73 -4.37 28.59
C CYS A 340 -6.91 -5.37 27.43
N THR A 341 -8.04 -5.29 26.75
CA THR A 341 -8.36 -6.07 25.56
C THR A 341 -7.96 -5.33 24.28
N LEU A 342 -8.00 -6.02 23.11
CA LEU A 342 -7.77 -5.39 21.81
C LEU A 342 -8.70 -4.17 21.58
N LYS A 343 -9.93 -4.20 22.07
CA LYS A 343 -10.92 -3.13 21.90
C LYS A 343 -10.66 -1.89 22.77
N GLU A 344 -9.82 -2.01 23.79
CA GLU A 344 -9.51 -0.94 24.75
C GLU A 344 -8.17 -0.28 24.50
N VAL A 345 -7.28 -0.89 23.68
CA VAL A 345 -5.98 -0.30 23.36
C VAL A 345 -6.12 0.93 22.46
N ILE A 346 -5.11 1.77 22.46
CA ILE A 346 -5.01 2.89 21.53
C ILE A 346 -4.61 2.33 20.16
N GLY A 347 -5.57 2.11 19.28
CA GLY A 347 -5.36 1.60 17.92
C GLY A 347 -5.04 2.72 16.92
N CYS A 348 -5.82 3.80 16.95
CA CYS A 348 -5.70 4.95 16.08
C CYS A 348 -5.63 6.25 16.91
N ARG A 349 -5.16 7.33 16.27
CA ARG A 349 -5.10 8.63 16.98
C ARG A 349 -6.47 9.14 17.42
N ASP A 350 -7.50 8.84 16.65
CA ASP A 350 -8.90 9.21 16.91
C ASP A 350 -9.39 8.63 18.26
N ASP A 351 -8.96 7.40 18.58
CA ASP A 351 -9.33 6.74 19.82
C ASP A 351 -8.91 7.54 21.06
N ILE A 352 -7.74 8.22 20.99
CA ILE A 352 -7.25 9.04 22.08
C ILE A 352 -8.21 10.20 22.35
N MET A 353 -8.62 10.91 21.32
CA MET A 353 -9.50 12.06 21.45
C MET A 353 -10.88 11.64 21.97
N VAL A 354 -11.47 10.62 21.36
CA VAL A 354 -12.81 10.10 21.76
C VAL A 354 -12.78 9.64 23.21
N TYR A 355 -11.83 8.78 23.58
CA TYR A 355 -11.71 8.25 24.94
C TYR A 355 -11.55 9.36 26.00
N LEU A 356 -10.73 10.38 25.72
CA LEU A 356 -10.54 11.49 26.66
C LEU A 356 -11.80 12.36 26.79
N ILE A 357 -12.54 12.58 25.70
CA ILE A 357 -13.83 13.28 25.73
C ILE A 357 -14.87 12.50 26.54
N GLU A 358 -14.96 11.18 26.35
CA GLU A 358 -15.83 10.29 27.12
C GLU A 358 -15.50 10.29 28.62
N LYS A 359 -14.22 10.45 28.97
CA LYS A 359 -13.79 10.65 30.36
C LYS A 359 -14.14 12.04 30.89
N GLY A 360 -14.65 12.94 30.07
CA GLY A 360 -15.10 14.28 30.44
C GLY A 360 -14.04 15.37 30.29
N LEU A 361 -12.90 15.12 29.66
CA LEU A 361 -11.93 16.18 29.35
C LEU A 361 -12.54 17.20 28.38
N PRO A 362 -12.17 18.48 28.48
CA PRO A 362 -12.55 19.48 27.48
C PRO A 362 -12.10 19.07 26.08
N ASN A 363 -12.97 19.25 25.10
CA ASN A 363 -12.73 18.83 23.72
C ASN A 363 -11.39 19.34 23.17
N LYS A 364 -11.05 20.61 23.44
CA LYS A 364 -9.79 21.20 22.99
C LYS A 364 -8.57 20.50 23.59
N ASP A 365 -8.59 20.22 24.89
CA ASP A 365 -7.49 19.55 25.57
C ASP A 365 -7.34 18.10 25.06
N ALA A 366 -8.44 17.38 24.88
CA ALA A 366 -8.45 16.03 24.30
C ALA A 366 -7.82 16.03 22.88
N PHE A 367 -8.19 17.00 22.05
CA PHE A 367 -7.62 17.18 20.72
C PHE A 367 -6.11 17.52 20.75
N ASP A 368 -5.71 18.46 21.61
CA ASP A 368 -4.31 18.87 21.74
C ASP A 368 -3.44 17.72 22.26
N ILE A 369 -3.95 16.91 23.19
CA ILE A 369 -3.28 15.68 23.66
C ILE A 369 -3.13 14.68 22.52
N MET A 370 -4.18 14.40 21.77
CA MET A 370 -4.16 13.51 20.61
C MET A 370 -3.12 13.98 19.57
N GLU A 371 -3.12 15.26 19.22
CA GLU A 371 -2.15 15.85 18.28
C GLU A 371 -0.70 15.76 18.80
N CYS A 372 -0.51 15.88 20.12
CA CYS A 372 0.78 15.72 20.77
C CYS A 372 1.27 14.26 20.67
N VAL A 373 0.41 13.30 21.02
CA VAL A 373 0.72 11.86 21.00
C VAL A 373 1.05 11.39 19.59
N ARG A 374 0.20 11.69 18.60
CA ARG A 374 0.43 11.23 17.23
C ARG A 374 1.73 11.72 16.59
N LYS A 375 2.31 12.80 17.11
CA LYS A 375 3.59 13.37 16.65
C LYS A 375 4.79 12.97 17.51
N GLY A 376 4.59 12.06 18.50
CA GLY A 376 5.63 11.61 19.41
C GLY A 376 6.18 12.69 20.36
N LYS A 377 5.41 13.75 20.58
CA LYS A 377 5.85 14.88 21.41
C LYS A 377 5.49 14.76 22.88
N SER A 378 4.79 13.69 23.28
CA SER A 378 4.28 13.48 24.63
C SER A 378 5.36 13.58 25.72
N PRO A 379 6.57 13.01 25.57
CA PRO A 379 7.58 13.11 26.63
C PRO A 379 8.01 14.54 26.97
N ALA A 380 8.02 15.44 25.98
CA ALA A 380 8.37 16.86 26.20
C ALA A 380 7.16 17.71 26.62
N VAL A 381 6.01 17.54 25.95
CA VAL A 381 4.85 18.43 26.12
C VAL A 381 3.99 18.07 27.33
N PHE A 382 3.88 16.78 27.71
CA PHE A 382 3.05 16.38 28.85
C PHE A 382 3.47 17.03 30.17
N PRO A 383 4.78 17.07 30.54
CA PRO A 383 5.21 17.79 31.72
C PRO A 383 4.96 19.30 31.63
N GLU A 384 5.28 19.91 30.47
CA GLU A 384 5.14 21.35 30.26
C GLU A 384 3.70 21.83 30.41
N LYS A 385 2.76 21.10 29.78
CA LYS A 385 1.33 21.44 29.75
C LYS A 385 0.53 20.78 30.87
N LYS A 386 1.18 20.01 31.75
CA LYS A 386 0.55 19.24 32.84
C LYS A 386 -0.57 18.31 32.37
N TYR A 387 -0.45 17.77 31.16
CA TYR A 387 -1.48 16.91 30.60
C TYR A 387 -1.65 15.59 31.36
N GLU A 388 -0.59 15.07 31.98
CA GLU A 388 -0.69 13.89 32.83
C GLU A 388 -1.55 14.17 34.09
N GLU A 389 -1.37 15.32 34.74
CA GLU A 389 -2.17 15.74 35.89
C GLU A 389 -3.64 15.94 35.49
N LEU A 390 -3.86 16.54 34.31
CA LEU A 390 -5.20 16.73 33.75
C LEU A 390 -5.88 15.39 33.49
N MET A 391 -5.22 14.45 32.81
CA MET A 391 -5.78 13.12 32.52
C MET A 391 -6.10 12.37 33.83
N LYS A 392 -5.23 12.41 34.84
CA LYS A 392 -5.48 11.80 36.14
C LYS A 392 -6.68 12.41 36.84
N LYS A 393 -6.88 13.72 36.74
CA LYS A 393 -8.05 14.42 37.31
C LYS A 393 -9.38 13.87 36.75
N TYR A 394 -9.38 13.40 35.51
CA TYR A 394 -10.53 12.79 34.84
C TYR A 394 -10.53 11.25 34.90
N ASN A 395 -9.80 10.65 35.84
CA ASN A 395 -9.73 9.21 36.06
C ASN A 395 -9.24 8.40 34.85
N VAL A 396 -8.33 8.97 34.02
CA VAL A 396 -7.64 8.21 32.97
C VAL A 396 -6.62 7.27 33.65
N PRO A 397 -6.67 5.95 33.35
CA PRO A 397 -5.76 4.98 33.96
C PRO A 397 -4.29 5.26 33.65
N GLN A 398 -3.41 4.95 34.59
CA GLN A 398 -1.96 5.18 34.40
C GLN A 398 -1.41 4.43 33.18
N TRP A 399 -1.84 3.18 32.94
CA TRP A 399 -1.40 2.40 31.77
C TRP A 399 -1.71 3.12 30.44
N TYR A 400 -2.87 3.81 30.37
CA TYR A 400 -3.25 4.57 29.17
C TYR A 400 -2.35 5.79 28.97
N ILE A 401 -2.06 6.53 30.03
CA ILE A 401 -1.14 7.66 30.02
C ILE A 401 0.26 7.20 29.60
N ASP A 402 0.74 6.08 30.14
CA ASP A 402 2.04 5.52 29.82
C ASP A 402 2.10 5.03 28.37
N SER A 403 1.01 4.47 27.85
CA SER A 403 0.88 4.12 26.43
C SER A 403 1.00 5.35 25.55
N CYS A 404 0.29 6.44 25.87
CA CYS A 404 0.40 7.71 25.14
C CYS A 404 1.85 8.28 25.09
N LYS A 405 2.61 8.08 26.17
CA LYS A 405 4.01 8.55 26.26
C LYS A 405 4.97 7.74 25.39
N LYS A 406 4.68 6.45 25.15
CA LYS A 406 5.51 5.56 24.32
C LYS A 406 5.35 5.82 22.83
N ILE A 407 4.15 6.20 22.41
CA ILE A 407 3.78 6.37 20.99
C ILE A 407 4.61 7.50 20.37
N LYS A 408 5.24 7.21 19.23
CA LYS A 408 6.00 8.18 18.45
C LYS A 408 5.28 8.68 17.21
N TYR A 409 4.44 7.84 16.61
CA TYR A 409 3.64 8.21 15.44
C TYR A 409 2.38 7.35 15.35
N MET A 410 1.24 7.97 15.01
CA MET A 410 -0.04 7.27 14.79
C MET A 410 -0.78 7.79 13.58
N PHE A 411 -1.46 6.85 12.92
CA PHE A 411 -2.36 7.12 11.81
C PHE A 411 -3.80 7.39 12.26
N PRO A 412 -4.62 8.07 11.43
CA PRO A 412 -6.04 8.26 11.70
C PRO A 412 -6.85 6.98 11.43
N LYS A 413 -8.00 6.82 12.12
CA LYS A 413 -8.94 5.70 11.93
C LYS A 413 -9.43 5.62 10.47
N ALA A 414 -9.68 6.76 9.83
CA ALA A 414 -10.10 6.83 8.43
C ALA A 414 -9.10 6.17 7.47
N HIS A 415 -7.80 6.31 7.73
CA HIS A 415 -6.75 5.63 6.97
C HIS A 415 -6.85 4.10 7.13
N ALA A 416 -6.95 3.62 8.37
CA ALA A 416 -7.07 2.19 8.66
C ALA A 416 -8.31 1.58 8.00
N VAL A 417 -9.46 2.23 8.08
CA VAL A 417 -10.71 1.78 7.44
C VAL A 417 -10.55 1.62 5.93
N ALA A 418 -9.96 2.61 5.24
CA ALA A 418 -9.75 2.56 3.80
C ALA A 418 -8.89 1.36 3.37
N TYR A 419 -7.82 1.08 4.12
CA TYR A 419 -6.93 -0.05 3.82
C TYR A 419 -7.52 -1.40 4.20
N VAL A 420 -8.26 -1.50 5.31
CA VAL A 420 -8.99 -2.73 5.67
C VAL A 420 -10.05 -3.05 4.61
N LEU A 421 -10.77 -2.06 4.10
CA LEU A 421 -11.75 -2.25 3.03
C LEU A 421 -11.08 -2.84 1.77
N SER A 422 -9.93 -2.30 1.37
CA SER A 422 -9.14 -2.83 0.26
C SER A 422 -8.70 -4.27 0.52
N ALA A 423 -8.21 -4.56 1.73
CA ALA A 423 -7.75 -5.90 2.11
C ALA A 423 -8.88 -6.94 2.08
N ILE A 424 -10.07 -6.61 2.56
CA ILE A 424 -11.25 -7.50 2.53
C ILE A 424 -11.68 -7.79 1.09
N ARG A 425 -11.70 -6.80 0.20
CA ARG A 425 -11.99 -7.01 -1.21
C ARG A 425 -10.99 -7.98 -1.86
N VAL A 426 -9.71 -7.77 -1.65
CA VAL A 426 -8.67 -8.68 -2.19
C VAL A 426 -8.78 -10.07 -1.54
N ALA A 427 -9.08 -10.16 -0.24
CA ALA A 427 -9.31 -11.44 0.45
C ALA A 427 -10.51 -12.21 -0.12
N TRP A 428 -11.56 -11.49 -0.52
CA TRP A 428 -12.73 -12.09 -1.18
C TRP A 428 -12.33 -12.73 -2.51
N TRP A 429 -11.60 -12.04 -3.37
CA TRP A 429 -11.09 -12.63 -4.61
C TRP A 429 -10.12 -13.78 -4.34
N LYS A 430 -9.24 -13.66 -3.36
CA LYS A 430 -8.34 -14.74 -2.94
C LYS A 430 -9.12 -16.02 -2.61
N LEU A 431 -10.28 -15.89 -1.95
CA LEU A 431 -11.11 -17.02 -1.57
C LEU A 431 -11.90 -17.58 -2.74
N TYR A 432 -12.59 -16.72 -3.49
CA TYR A 432 -13.58 -17.14 -4.51
C TYR A 432 -13.06 -17.21 -5.95
N TYR A 433 -11.95 -16.51 -6.24
CA TYR A 433 -11.28 -16.49 -7.54
C TYR A 433 -9.76 -16.67 -7.36
N PRO A 434 -9.34 -17.81 -6.77
CA PRO A 434 -7.95 -18.00 -6.36
C PRO A 434 -6.94 -17.92 -7.52
N ARG A 435 -7.28 -18.48 -8.68
CA ARG A 435 -6.38 -18.50 -9.83
C ARG A 435 -6.08 -17.09 -10.33
N GLU A 436 -7.12 -16.28 -10.47
CA GLU A 436 -7.03 -14.88 -10.87
C GLU A 436 -6.28 -14.06 -9.81
N TYR A 437 -6.55 -14.31 -8.53
CA TYR A 437 -5.84 -13.68 -7.43
C TYR A 437 -4.32 -13.93 -7.51
N TYR A 438 -3.90 -15.18 -7.70
CA TYR A 438 -2.46 -15.49 -7.79
C TYR A 438 -1.83 -14.91 -9.05
N ALA A 439 -2.50 -14.92 -10.20
CA ALA A 439 -2.00 -14.28 -11.41
C ALA A 439 -1.74 -12.78 -11.18
N VAL A 440 -2.68 -12.08 -10.54
CA VAL A 440 -2.52 -10.65 -10.22
C VAL A 440 -1.45 -10.42 -9.15
N TYR A 441 -1.41 -11.26 -8.11
CA TYR A 441 -0.40 -11.15 -7.07
C TYR A 441 1.03 -11.22 -7.64
N PHE A 442 1.33 -12.25 -8.42
CA PHE A 442 2.65 -12.43 -9.02
C PHE A 442 2.97 -11.37 -10.08
N SER A 443 1.96 -10.78 -10.72
CA SER A 443 2.15 -9.67 -11.67
C SER A 443 2.46 -8.33 -11.00
N THR A 444 1.99 -8.10 -9.76
CA THR A 444 2.00 -6.76 -9.17
C THR A 444 2.84 -6.61 -7.90
N ARG A 445 3.13 -7.72 -7.22
CA ARG A 445 3.79 -7.73 -5.89
C ARG A 445 5.04 -8.59 -5.84
N CYS A 446 5.58 -8.97 -6.99
CA CYS A 446 6.70 -9.88 -7.11
C CYS A 446 7.89 -9.15 -7.75
N ASP A 447 8.78 -8.58 -6.92
CA ASP A 447 9.98 -7.89 -7.41
C ASP A 447 11.07 -8.86 -7.87
N PHE A 448 11.04 -10.09 -7.34
CA PHE A 448 11.99 -11.16 -7.68
C PHE A 448 11.24 -12.44 -8.01
N PHE A 449 11.67 -13.14 -9.03
CA PHE A 449 11.07 -14.40 -9.44
C PHE A 449 12.16 -15.39 -9.87
N ASP A 450 12.18 -16.57 -9.26
CA ASP A 450 13.06 -17.67 -9.63
C ASP A 450 12.25 -18.68 -10.43
N ILE A 451 12.20 -18.47 -11.74
CA ILE A 451 11.33 -19.22 -12.64
C ILE A 451 11.67 -20.72 -12.66
N ASP A 452 12.96 -21.08 -12.64
CA ASP A 452 13.40 -22.48 -12.64
C ASP A 452 12.90 -23.21 -11.40
N THR A 453 13.05 -22.60 -10.22
CA THR A 453 12.59 -23.16 -8.92
C THR A 453 11.06 -23.23 -8.85
N LEU A 454 10.36 -22.17 -9.26
CA LEU A 454 8.92 -22.07 -9.10
C LEU A 454 8.15 -22.98 -10.07
N VAL A 455 8.62 -23.12 -11.30
CA VAL A 455 8.06 -24.06 -12.28
C VAL A 455 8.34 -25.52 -11.90
N ALA A 456 9.48 -25.79 -11.26
CA ALA A 456 9.81 -27.15 -10.76
C ALA A 456 8.91 -27.60 -9.58
N GLY A 457 8.23 -26.66 -8.91
CA GLY A 457 7.19 -26.95 -7.94
C GLY A 457 7.64 -27.07 -6.49
N LYS A 458 6.77 -27.64 -5.65
CA LYS A 458 6.86 -27.60 -4.17
C LYS A 458 8.20 -28.04 -3.60
N ASP A 459 8.74 -29.18 -4.05
CA ASP A 459 9.97 -29.73 -3.50
C ASP A 459 11.18 -28.84 -3.79
N ALA A 460 11.26 -28.27 -4.99
CA ALA A 460 12.32 -27.34 -5.38
C ALA A 460 12.24 -26.04 -4.56
N ILE A 461 11.02 -25.52 -4.35
CA ILE A 461 10.79 -24.33 -3.51
C ILE A 461 11.24 -24.59 -2.07
N LEU A 462 10.86 -25.71 -1.48
CA LEU A 462 11.25 -26.06 -0.11
C LEU A 462 12.77 -26.23 0.03
N ALA A 463 13.43 -26.84 -0.96
CA ALA A 463 14.89 -26.98 -0.97
C ALA A 463 15.56 -25.58 -1.03
N ARG A 464 15.10 -24.70 -1.92
CA ARG A 464 15.66 -23.34 -2.05
C ARG A 464 15.39 -22.48 -0.81
N ARG A 465 14.22 -22.60 -0.19
CA ARG A 465 13.92 -21.92 1.09
C ARG A 465 14.91 -22.35 2.19
N LYS A 466 15.22 -23.62 2.28
CA LYS A 466 16.21 -24.12 3.26
C LYS A 466 17.61 -23.54 3.04
N GLU A 467 18.02 -23.36 1.78
CA GLU A 467 19.28 -22.67 1.46
C GLU A 467 19.24 -21.19 1.93
N ILE A 468 18.15 -20.49 1.64
CA ILE A 468 17.98 -19.08 2.07
C ILE A 468 17.98 -18.99 3.61
N GLU A 469 17.34 -19.93 4.30
CA GLU A 469 17.33 -19.98 5.78
C GLU A 469 18.75 -20.08 6.33
N MET A 470 19.59 -20.96 5.78
CA MET A 470 21.00 -21.05 6.15
C MET A 470 21.79 -19.76 5.86
N LEU A 471 21.50 -19.09 4.74
CA LEU A 471 22.12 -17.79 4.43
C LEU A 471 21.69 -16.70 5.43
N ARG A 472 20.43 -16.69 5.86
CA ARG A 472 19.91 -15.78 6.91
C ARG A 472 20.60 -16.01 8.26
N GLU A 473 20.73 -17.25 8.70
CA GLU A 473 21.43 -17.61 9.94
C GLU A 473 22.88 -17.12 9.93
N ASN A 474 23.54 -17.22 8.79
CA ASN A 474 24.91 -16.75 8.58
C ASN A 474 25.03 -15.25 8.29
N ARG A 475 23.91 -14.50 8.22
CA ARG A 475 23.84 -13.07 7.81
C ARG A 475 24.45 -12.79 6.43
N GLN A 476 24.27 -13.73 5.50
CA GLN A 476 24.77 -13.69 4.12
C GLN A 476 23.64 -13.61 3.10
N SER A 477 22.38 -13.57 3.53
CA SER A 477 21.24 -13.39 2.62
C SER A 477 21.30 -12.06 1.88
N SER A 478 21.02 -12.10 0.59
CA SER A 478 20.91 -10.91 -0.26
C SER A 478 19.47 -10.36 -0.25
N ASN A 479 19.27 -9.13 -0.75
CA ASN A 479 17.93 -8.58 -0.94
C ASN A 479 17.08 -9.46 -1.89
N LYS A 480 17.70 -10.12 -2.87
CA LYS A 480 17.00 -11.09 -3.76
C LYS A 480 16.52 -12.29 -2.96
N ASP A 481 17.35 -12.86 -2.08
CA ASP A 481 16.98 -14.01 -1.24
C ASP A 481 15.82 -13.65 -0.30
N GLU A 482 15.85 -12.46 0.30
CA GLU A 482 14.76 -11.99 1.16
C GLU A 482 13.44 -11.82 0.37
N GLY A 483 13.48 -11.23 -0.82
CA GLY A 483 12.31 -11.09 -1.67
C GLY A 483 11.77 -12.43 -2.16
N LEU A 484 12.66 -13.37 -2.54
CA LEU A 484 12.26 -14.73 -2.93
C LEU A 484 11.63 -15.52 -1.78
N TRP A 485 12.03 -15.28 -0.54
CA TRP A 485 11.42 -15.93 0.63
C TRP A 485 9.92 -15.65 0.70
N ASP A 486 9.51 -14.41 0.54
CA ASP A 486 8.10 -14.01 0.58
C ASP A 486 7.33 -14.58 -0.62
N VAL A 487 7.94 -14.54 -1.81
CA VAL A 487 7.36 -15.12 -3.04
C VAL A 487 7.13 -16.62 -2.90
N PHE A 488 8.07 -17.34 -2.31
CA PHE A 488 7.94 -18.78 -2.08
C PHE A 488 6.82 -19.13 -1.08
N GLU A 489 6.54 -18.29 -0.08
CA GLU A 489 5.40 -18.51 0.82
C GLU A 489 4.07 -18.49 0.05
N ILE A 490 3.89 -17.50 -0.83
CA ILE A 490 2.68 -17.41 -1.65
C ILE A 490 2.60 -18.54 -2.69
N ALA A 491 3.73 -18.90 -3.30
CA ALA A 491 3.78 -20.00 -4.25
C ALA A 491 3.42 -21.34 -3.60
N LEU A 492 3.88 -21.61 -2.38
CA LEU A 492 3.51 -22.79 -1.61
C LEU A 492 2.02 -22.80 -1.28
N GLU A 493 1.44 -21.67 -0.85
CA GLU A 493 0.01 -21.56 -0.65
C GLU A 493 -0.77 -21.86 -1.94
N MET A 494 -0.35 -21.29 -3.05
CA MET A 494 -0.96 -21.51 -4.37
C MET A 494 -0.93 -23.01 -4.76
N ILE A 495 0.23 -23.64 -4.59
CA ILE A 495 0.44 -25.08 -4.94
C ILE A 495 -0.42 -25.97 -4.04
N ASP A 496 -0.49 -25.71 -2.75
CA ASP A 496 -1.30 -26.50 -1.81
C ASP A 496 -2.80 -26.36 -2.09
N ARG A 497 -3.21 -25.26 -2.74
CA ARG A 497 -4.58 -25.08 -3.26
C ARG A 497 -4.82 -25.73 -4.63
N GLY A 498 -3.83 -26.45 -5.18
CA GLY A 498 -3.94 -27.20 -6.42
C GLY A 498 -3.60 -26.41 -7.69
N PHE A 499 -3.01 -25.23 -7.57
CA PHE A 499 -2.53 -24.45 -8.71
C PHE A 499 -1.01 -24.60 -8.88
N HIS A 500 -0.47 -24.26 -10.05
CA HIS A 500 0.96 -24.33 -10.31
C HIS A 500 1.40 -23.32 -11.39
N PHE A 501 2.70 -23.14 -11.54
CA PHE A 501 3.27 -22.40 -12.66
C PHE A 501 3.45 -23.31 -13.86
N SER A 502 2.85 -22.95 -15.00
CA SER A 502 3.13 -23.58 -16.28
C SER A 502 4.53 -23.19 -16.76
N PRO A 503 5.20 -24.02 -17.60
CA PRO A 503 6.43 -23.60 -18.27
C PRO A 503 6.21 -22.35 -19.12
N LEU A 504 7.24 -21.50 -19.21
CA LEU A 504 7.22 -20.33 -20.10
C LEU A 504 6.96 -20.77 -21.53
N ASN A 505 6.04 -20.08 -22.21
CA ASN A 505 5.59 -20.46 -23.54
C ASN A 505 5.74 -19.30 -24.53
N LEU A 506 6.40 -19.55 -25.67
CA LEU A 506 6.69 -18.54 -26.69
C LEU A 506 5.41 -17.92 -27.29
N GLU A 507 4.41 -18.75 -27.51
CA GLU A 507 3.17 -18.35 -28.17
C GLU A 507 2.13 -17.77 -27.23
N LYS A 508 2.22 -18.05 -25.92
CA LYS A 508 1.16 -17.74 -24.95
C LYS A 508 1.58 -16.75 -23.86
N SER A 509 2.79 -16.89 -23.31
CA SER A 509 3.25 -16.03 -22.21
C SER A 509 3.18 -14.56 -22.56
N ASP A 510 2.82 -13.72 -21.58
CA ASP A 510 2.79 -12.27 -21.73
C ASP A 510 4.19 -11.63 -21.54
N ALA A 511 4.32 -10.35 -21.82
CA ALA A 511 5.59 -9.62 -21.63
C ALA A 511 5.93 -9.45 -20.14
N SER A 512 4.97 -9.01 -19.34
CA SER A 512 5.18 -8.57 -17.94
C SER A 512 4.20 -9.14 -16.91
N ASN A 513 3.03 -9.65 -17.35
CA ASN A 513 2.00 -10.15 -16.43
C ASN A 513 1.90 -11.67 -16.44
N PHE A 514 1.68 -12.26 -15.27
CA PHE A 514 1.23 -13.65 -15.17
C PHE A 514 -0.19 -13.76 -15.73
N ILE A 515 -0.40 -14.73 -16.58
CA ILE A 515 -1.72 -14.97 -17.19
C ILE A 515 -2.20 -16.36 -16.87
N LEU A 516 -3.53 -16.54 -16.94
CA LEU A 516 -4.15 -17.84 -16.80
C LEU A 516 -3.78 -18.71 -18.00
N ASP A 517 -3.25 -19.92 -17.77
CA ASP A 517 -2.93 -20.82 -18.88
C ASP A 517 -4.24 -21.27 -19.58
N PRO A 518 -4.44 -20.99 -20.86
CA PRO A 518 -5.67 -21.36 -21.55
C PRO A 518 -5.84 -22.87 -21.73
N ASP A 519 -4.75 -23.64 -21.67
CA ASP A 519 -4.77 -25.09 -21.88
C ASP A 519 -4.81 -25.87 -20.56
N ASP A 520 -4.49 -25.21 -19.44
CA ASP A 520 -4.45 -25.82 -18.12
C ASP A 520 -5.26 -25.00 -17.11
N PRO A 521 -6.40 -25.49 -16.63
CA PRO A 521 -7.27 -24.77 -15.71
C PRO A 521 -6.64 -24.50 -14.34
N SER A 522 -5.52 -25.16 -14.01
CA SER A 522 -4.78 -24.97 -12.76
C SER A 522 -3.45 -24.24 -12.95
N GLY A 523 -3.03 -23.99 -14.19
CA GLY A 523 -1.74 -23.42 -14.56
C GLY A 523 -1.76 -21.90 -14.62
N LEU A 524 -0.65 -21.26 -14.24
CA LEU A 524 -0.33 -19.86 -14.46
C LEU A 524 0.89 -19.76 -15.36
N LEU A 525 0.78 -19.07 -16.48
CA LEU A 525 1.91 -18.80 -17.38
C LEU A 525 2.74 -17.62 -16.86
N PRO A 526 4.03 -17.83 -16.57
CA PRO A 526 4.93 -16.73 -16.23
C PRO A 526 5.18 -15.81 -17.43
N PRO A 527 5.43 -14.51 -17.20
CA PRO A 527 5.81 -13.58 -18.26
C PRO A 527 7.27 -13.73 -18.68
N PHE A 528 7.62 -13.22 -19.86
CA PHE A 528 9.02 -13.18 -20.30
C PHE A 528 9.91 -12.35 -19.38
N SER A 529 9.40 -11.29 -18.75
CA SER A 529 10.15 -10.45 -17.80
C SER A 529 10.53 -11.20 -16.51
N SER A 530 9.98 -12.39 -16.24
CA SER A 530 10.39 -13.24 -15.12
C SER A 530 11.71 -13.99 -15.36
N VAL A 531 12.22 -13.96 -16.61
CA VAL A 531 13.52 -14.52 -16.96
C VAL A 531 14.63 -13.53 -16.59
N ASP A 532 15.64 -14.00 -15.88
CA ASP A 532 16.77 -13.17 -15.45
C ASP A 532 17.37 -12.36 -16.61
N SER A 533 17.56 -11.06 -16.41
CA SER A 533 18.11 -10.10 -17.38
C SER A 533 17.23 -9.80 -18.61
N LEU A 534 16.04 -10.39 -18.71
CA LEU A 534 15.10 -10.10 -19.80
C LEU A 534 14.10 -9.02 -19.35
N GLY A 535 14.46 -7.77 -19.59
CA GLY A 535 13.61 -6.62 -19.20
C GLY A 535 12.33 -6.51 -20.03
N GLU A 536 11.32 -5.85 -19.46
CA GLU A 536 9.98 -5.68 -20.04
C GLU A 536 10.00 -5.11 -21.48
N SER A 537 10.87 -4.14 -21.76
CA SER A 537 10.99 -3.54 -23.10
C SER A 537 11.44 -4.53 -24.17
N VAL A 538 12.29 -5.50 -23.81
CA VAL A 538 12.70 -6.59 -24.70
C VAL A 538 11.59 -7.63 -24.80
N ALA A 539 10.95 -7.99 -23.69
CA ALA A 539 9.82 -8.90 -23.65
C ALA A 539 8.67 -8.45 -24.56
N LYS A 540 8.33 -7.17 -24.55
CA LYS A 540 7.30 -6.58 -25.42
C LYS A 540 7.57 -6.84 -26.91
N THR A 541 8.85 -6.84 -27.33
CA THR A 541 9.18 -7.13 -28.75
C THR A 541 8.85 -8.57 -29.16
N VAL A 542 8.79 -9.51 -28.21
CA VAL A 542 8.36 -10.90 -28.49
C VAL A 542 6.86 -10.91 -28.78
N ILE A 543 6.06 -10.20 -27.98
CA ILE A 543 4.62 -10.10 -28.18
C ILE A 543 4.31 -9.43 -29.52
N GLU A 544 4.89 -8.27 -29.78
CA GLU A 544 4.73 -7.54 -31.05
C GLU A 544 5.12 -8.37 -32.27
N ALA A 545 6.18 -9.19 -32.14
CA ALA A 545 6.62 -10.05 -33.24
C ALA A 545 5.63 -11.19 -33.50
N ARG A 546 5.13 -11.86 -32.44
CA ARG A 546 4.16 -12.96 -32.60
C ARG A 546 2.81 -12.48 -33.13
N GLU A 547 2.36 -11.26 -32.80
CA GLU A 547 1.15 -10.66 -33.37
C GLU A 547 1.22 -10.45 -34.89
N ARG A 548 2.44 -10.28 -35.45
CA ARG A 548 2.67 -10.20 -36.90
C ARG A 548 2.68 -11.56 -37.60
N GLY A 549 2.56 -12.65 -36.84
CA GLY A 549 2.52 -14.02 -37.32
C GLY A 549 3.41 -14.96 -36.50
N PRO A 550 3.17 -16.28 -36.58
CA PRO A 550 3.90 -17.28 -35.81
C PRO A 550 5.40 -17.26 -36.12
N PHE A 551 6.19 -17.70 -35.17
CA PHE A 551 7.63 -17.88 -35.36
C PHE A 551 7.92 -19.19 -36.07
N LEU A 552 8.75 -19.14 -37.10
CA LEU A 552 9.09 -20.28 -37.96
C LEU A 552 10.31 -21.06 -37.45
N SER A 553 11.26 -20.36 -36.80
CA SER A 553 12.50 -20.93 -36.31
C SER A 553 13.09 -20.06 -35.20
N LYS A 554 14.13 -20.54 -34.51
CA LYS A 554 14.90 -19.73 -33.56
C LYS A 554 15.55 -18.53 -34.24
N GLU A 555 16.04 -18.69 -35.45
CA GLU A 555 16.59 -17.60 -36.27
C GLU A 555 15.55 -16.52 -36.53
N ASP A 556 14.28 -16.91 -36.79
CA ASP A 556 13.17 -15.98 -36.98
C ASP A 556 12.85 -15.19 -35.71
N VAL A 557 12.86 -15.86 -34.54
CA VAL A 557 12.71 -15.19 -33.23
C VAL A 557 13.80 -14.13 -33.04
N ILE A 558 15.07 -14.47 -33.29
CA ILE A 558 16.20 -13.54 -33.14
C ILE A 558 16.07 -12.35 -34.09
N LYS A 559 15.68 -12.58 -35.31
CA LYS A 559 15.54 -11.51 -36.34
C LYS A 559 14.38 -10.55 -36.04
N ARG A 560 13.29 -11.07 -35.50
CA ARG A 560 12.04 -10.30 -35.30
C ARG A 560 11.92 -9.66 -33.91
N THR A 561 12.82 -10.01 -32.97
CA THR A 561 12.76 -9.52 -31.57
C THR A 561 14.09 -8.84 -31.19
N LYS A 562 14.11 -8.21 -30.00
CA LYS A 562 15.34 -7.67 -29.40
C LYS A 562 16.02 -8.66 -28.45
N LEU A 563 15.70 -9.95 -28.51
CA LEU A 563 16.36 -10.98 -27.72
C LEU A 563 17.83 -11.13 -28.14
N ASN A 564 18.72 -11.11 -27.16
CA ASN A 564 20.15 -11.33 -27.40
C ASN A 564 20.52 -12.82 -27.22
N ASN A 565 21.78 -13.18 -27.57
CA ASN A 565 22.26 -14.54 -27.46
C ASN A 565 22.19 -15.14 -26.05
N SER A 566 22.29 -14.32 -25.00
CA SER A 566 22.15 -14.78 -23.60
C SER A 566 20.70 -15.17 -23.32
N HIS A 567 19.74 -14.33 -23.73
CA HIS A 567 18.31 -14.62 -23.61
C HIS A 567 17.93 -15.90 -24.36
N ILE A 568 18.41 -16.07 -25.59
CA ILE A 568 18.13 -17.27 -26.39
C ILE A 568 18.68 -18.53 -25.71
N LYS A 569 19.88 -18.47 -25.14
CA LYS A 569 20.47 -19.62 -24.41
C LYS A 569 19.61 -19.97 -23.17
N GLN A 570 19.17 -18.97 -22.40
CA GLN A 570 18.32 -19.21 -21.23
C GLN A 570 16.98 -19.82 -21.64
N LEU A 571 16.28 -19.21 -22.60
CA LEU A 571 15.01 -19.71 -23.13
C LEU A 571 15.11 -21.12 -23.72
N THR A 572 16.26 -21.43 -24.38
CA THR A 572 16.54 -22.78 -24.87
C THR A 572 16.69 -23.79 -23.72
N LYS A 573 17.44 -23.41 -22.66
CA LYS A 573 17.60 -24.25 -21.44
C LYS A 573 16.24 -24.51 -20.76
N MET A 574 15.36 -23.53 -20.78
CA MET A 574 14.00 -23.63 -20.22
C MET A 574 13.03 -24.41 -21.12
N GLY A 575 13.47 -24.88 -22.30
CA GLY A 575 12.64 -25.66 -23.21
C GLY A 575 11.66 -24.83 -24.06
N VAL A 576 11.73 -23.50 -24.04
CA VAL A 576 10.80 -22.61 -24.76
C VAL A 576 10.79 -22.86 -26.26
N PHE A 577 11.91 -23.31 -26.82
CA PHE A 577 12.07 -23.62 -28.25
C PHE A 577 12.00 -25.11 -28.57
N ASN A 578 11.49 -25.95 -27.67
CA ASN A 578 11.36 -27.38 -27.93
C ASN A 578 10.47 -27.65 -29.14
N GLY A 579 11.00 -28.43 -30.11
CA GLY A 579 10.31 -28.71 -31.35
C GLY A 579 10.45 -27.63 -32.46
N MET A 580 11.10 -26.50 -32.17
CA MET A 580 11.32 -25.44 -33.15
C MET A 580 12.62 -25.70 -33.94
N GLN A 581 12.59 -25.42 -35.23
CA GLN A 581 13.79 -25.52 -36.12
C GLN A 581 14.80 -24.42 -35.75
N GLU A 582 16.09 -24.68 -35.99
CA GLU A 582 17.16 -23.70 -35.74
C GLU A 582 17.11 -22.55 -36.74
N GLU A 583 16.96 -22.85 -38.04
CA GLU A 583 17.00 -21.90 -39.14
C GLU A 583 15.75 -21.94 -40.01
N ASN A 584 15.48 -20.84 -40.71
CA ASN A 584 14.42 -20.75 -41.72
C ASN A 584 14.78 -21.57 -42.97
N GLN A 585 14.88 -22.88 -42.85
CA GLN A 585 15.04 -23.75 -44.05
C GLN A 585 13.67 -23.97 -44.69
N LEU A 586 13.49 -23.46 -45.90
CA LEU A 586 12.51 -23.99 -46.83
C LEU A 586 12.99 -25.40 -47.21
N SER A 587 12.42 -26.42 -46.58
CA SER A 587 12.60 -27.79 -47.07
C SER A 587 11.96 -27.88 -48.44
N LEU A 588 12.80 -28.02 -49.46
CA LEU A 588 12.38 -28.20 -50.86
C LEU A 588 12.08 -29.67 -51.17
N PHE A 589 11.99 -30.55 -50.13
CA PHE A 589 11.64 -31.97 -50.29
C PHE A 589 10.72 -32.44 -49.17
#